data_1eb18d3cf72c93238f25a04f90e56abb
#
_entry.id   1eb18d3cf72c93238f25a04f90e56abb
#
_cell.length_a   1.000
_cell.length_b   1.000
_cell.length_c   1.000
_cell.angle_alpha   90.00
_cell.angle_beta   90.00
_cell.angle_gamma   90.00
#
_symmetry.space_group_name_H-M   'P 1'
#
loop_
_entity.id
_entity.type
_entity.pdbx_description
1 polymer ?
#
loop_
_entity_poly.entity_id
_entity_poly.type
_entity_poly.pdbx_seq_one_letter_code
_entity_poly.pdbx_strand_id
1 'polypeptide(L)'
;METIFDVKNVSYTYVGKINALNDISFKVMPGEQISIMGSNGSGKSTLLTLLDGLIYPTLGEFYAFDNEISEDVFDAIKDNEFRSYFRKRVGFVFQNSDVQLFSSTVYEEVAFGPLQLNMTLEEVKTRVMEVLEMIGITKLKDRYPHTLSGGEKKKVCIAAVLANNPDVLLLDEPTAGLDPRTQLWLIELLQELGKVGKTIITATHDLETVEQISKRAIVMGEDHRIVVDGNVETVLNNRELLLSTNLIHEHMHVHGKLVHDHLHVHYREHIHEH
;
A
#
# COMPACT_ATOMS: atom_id res chain seq x y z
N MET A 1 -22.59 6.26 8.14
CA MET A 1 -21.19 6.66 7.96
C MET A 1 -20.85 6.40 6.49
N GLU A 2 -20.20 7.34 5.82
CA GLU A 2 -19.73 7.18 4.43
C GLU A 2 -18.77 6.00 4.37
N THR A 3 -18.95 5.10 3.40
CA THR A 3 -18.03 3.98 3.16
C THR A 3 -16.87 4.48 2.29
N ILE A 4 -15.63 4.22 2.68
CA ILE A 4 -14.46 4.60 1.86
C ILE A 4 -14.45 3.80 0.56
N PHE A 5 -14.41 2.47 0.67
CA PHE A 5 -14.46 1.54 -0.47
C PHE A 5 -15.51 0.45 -0.23
N ASP A 6 -16.30 0.15 -1.26
CA ASP A 6 -17.22 -0.99 -1.32
C ASP A 6 -16.94 -1.80 -2.59
N VAL A 7 -16.31 -2.95 -2.43
CA VAL A 7 -15.89 -3.86 -3.51
C VAL A 7 -16.86 -5.05 -3.50
N LYS A 8 -17.55 -5.29 -4.63
CA LYS A 8 -18.61 -6.30 -4.74
C LYS A 8 -18.37 -7.23 -5.91
N ASN A 9 -18.01 -8.47 -5.61
CA ASN A 9 -17.79 -9.55 -6.58
C ASN A 9 -16.86 -9.15 -7.74
N VAL A 10 -15.83 -8.33 -7.41
CA VAL A 10 -14.91 -7.78 -8.41
C VAL A 10 -13.98 -8.85 -8.93
N SER A 11 -13.91 -8.95 -10.26
CA SER A 11 -12.86 -9.70 -10.95
C SER A 11 -12.13 -8.77 -11.93
N TYR A 12 -10.83 -9.01 -12.10
CA TYR A 12 -10.01 -8.26 -13.04
C TYR A 12 -9.08 -9.17 -13.83
N THR A 13 -9.03 -8.96 -15.15
CA THR A 13 -8.22 -9.75 -16.07
C THR A 13 -7.36 -8.84 -16.94
N TYR A 14 -6.04 -8.97 -16.88
CA TYR A 14 -5.13 -8.25 -17.76
C TYR A 14 -5.23 -8.75 -19.20
N VAL A 15 -5.43 -7.83 -20.15
CA VAL A 15 -5.48 -8.10 -21.59
C VAL A 15 -6.43 -9.26 -21.93
N GLY A 16 -7.48 -9.46 -21.12
CA GLY A 16 -8.47 -10.52 -21.28
C GLY A 16 -7.94 -11.96 -21.15
N LYS A 17 -6.74 -12.14 -20.58
CA LYS A 17 -6.07 -13.47 -20.52
C LYS A 17 -5.53 -13.87 -19.15
N ILE A 18 -5.07 -12.93 -18.35
CA ILE A 18 -4.43 -13.22 -17.07
C ILE A 18 -5.36 -12.75 -15.96
N ASN A 19 -5.99 -13.69 -15.27
CA ASN A 19 -6.77 -13.40 -14.08
C ASN A 19 -5.84 -12.89 -12.98
N ALA A 20 -6.17 -11.74 -12.40
CA ALA A 20 -5.40 -11.13 -11.32
C ALA A 20 -6.25 -10.87 -10.07
N LEU A 21 -7.57 -10.74 -10.22
CA LEU A 21 -8.55 -10.71 -9.14
C LEU A 21 -9.73 -11.59 -9.51
N ASN A 22 -10.27 -12.34 -8.57
CA ASN A 22 -11.33 -13.31 -8.80
C ASN A 22 -12.38 -13.25 -7.68
N ASP A 23 -13.56 -12.68 -7.96
CA ASP A 23 -14.69 -12.62 -7.03
C ASP A 23 -14.36 -11.99 -5.68
N ILE A 24 -13.70 -10.82 -5.70
CA ILE A 24 -13.26 -10.08 -4.53
C ILE A 24 -14.41 -9.25 -3.98
N SER A 25 -14.70 -9.41 -2.66
CA SER A 25 -15.73 -8.61 -1.99
C SER A 25 -15.27 -8.23 -0.59
N PHE A 26 -15.24 -6.94 -0.27
CA PHE A 26 -14.98 -6.39 1.06
C PHE A 26 -15.35 -4.91 1.11
N LYS A 27 -15.43 -4.36 2.32
CA LYS A 27 -15.66 -2.92 2.57
C LYS A 27 -14.56 -2.34 3.40
N VAL A 28 -14.28 -1.06 3.20
CA VAL A 28 -13.34 -0.26 3.98
C VAL A 28 -14.09 0.91 4.60
N MET A 29 -13.95 1.03 5.92
CA MET A 29 -14.54 2.12 6.69
C MET A 29 -13.47 3.20 7.01
N PRO A 30 -13.87 4.44 7.27
CA PRO A 30 -12.95 5.50 7.67
C PRO A 30 -12.10 5.14 8.88
N GLY A 31 -10.79 5.40 8.82
CA GLY A 31 -9.85 5.15 9.92
C GLY A 31 -9.41 3.70 10.08
N GLU A 32 -9.82 2.78 9.21
CA GLU A 32 -9.33 1.41 9.25
C GLU A 32 -7.86 1.32 8.82
N GLN A 33 -7.13 0.41 9.49
CA GLN A 33 -5.75 0.05 9.18
C GLN A 33 -5.75 -1.42 8.75
N ILE A 34 -5.59 -1.64 7.45
CA ILE A 34 -5.77 -2.94 6.80
C ILE A 34 -4.47 -3.37 6.14
N SER A 35 -4.06 -4.61 6.35
CA SER A 35 -3.02 -5.25 5.53
C SER A 35 -3.64 -6.26 4.56
N ILE A 36 -3.32 -6.12 3.28
CA ILE A 36 -3.59 -7.11 2.24
C ILE A 36 -2.37 -8.01 2.16
N MET A 37 -2.55 -9.28 2.53
CA MET A 37 -1.49 -10.28 2.62
C MET A 37 -1.66 -11.34 1.54
N GLY A 38 -0.59 -12.05 1.21
CA GLY A 38 -0.60 -13.15 0.24
C GLY A 38 0.77 -13.33 -0.40
N SER A 39 1.00 -14.48 -1.04
CA SER A 39 2.23 -14.77 -1.78
C SER A 39 2.44 -13.80 -2.95
N ASN A 40 3.66 -13.81 -3.51
CA ASN A 40 3.93 -13.04 -4.72
C ASN A 40 3.04 -13.53 -5.87
N GLY A 41 2.43 -12.61 -6.59
CA GLY A 41 1.50 -12.92 -7.67
C GLY A 41 0.05 -13.17 -7.24
N SER A 42 -0.30 -13.16 -5.96
CA SER A 42 -1.69 -13.38 -5.49
C SER A 42 -2.68 -12.26 -5.88
N GLY A 43 -2.21 -11.13 -6.40
CA GLY A 43 -3.07 -10.02 -6.87
C GLY A 43 -3.10 -8.78 -5.98
N LYS A 44 -2.28 -8.71 -4.90
CA LYS A 44 -2.24 -7.57 -3.95
C LYS A 44 -2.05 -6.21 -4.61
N SER A 45 -1.01 -6.07 -5.43
CA SER A 45 -0.71 -4.81 -6.15
C SER A 45 -1.81 -4.46 -7.14
N THR A 46 -2.41 -5.48 -7.81
CA THR A 46 -3.55 -5.27 -8.71
C THR A 46 -4.76 -4.74 -7.94
N LEU A 47 -5.02 -5.30 -6.75
CA LEU A 47 -6.11 -4.82 -5.89
C LEU A 47 -5.87 -3.37 -5.45
N LEU A 48 -4.65 -3.01 -5.01
CA LEU A 48 -4.34 -1.61 -4.69
C LEU A 48 -4.50 -0.68 -5.89
N THR A 49 -4.06 -1.12 -7.08
CA THR A 49 -4.19 -0.34 -8.33
C THR A 49 -5.66 -0.11 -8.69
N LEU A 50 -6.52 -1.10 -8.44
CA LEU A 50 -7.98 -0.99 -8.61
C LEU A 50 -8.56 -0.01 -7.57
N LEU A 51 -8.17 -0.11 -6.30
CA LEU A 51 -8.62 0.81 -5.25
C LEU A 51 -8.19 2.26 -5.50
N ASP A 52 -7.06 2.49 -6.20
CA ASP A 52 -6.64 3.82 -6.65
C ASP A 52 -7.35 4.28 -7.93
N GLY A 53 -8.23 3.47 -8.52
CA GLY A 53 -8.94 3.81 -9.76
C GLY A 53 -8.01 4.01 -10.95
N LEU A 54 -6.89 3.29 -11.01
CA LEU A 54 -5.98 3.24 -12.17
C LEU A 54 -6.35 2.12 -13.13
N ILE A 55 -7.09 1.13 -12.65
CA ILE A 55 -7.73 0.07 -13.44
C ILE A 55 -9.18 -0.12 -12.96
N TYR A 56 -10.02 -0.68 -13.80
CA TYR A 56 -11.44 -0.85 -13.54
C TYR A 56 -11.83 -2.32 -13.52
N PRO A 57 -12.87 -2.73 -12.73
CA PRO A 57 -13.35 -4.10 -12.71
C PRO A 57 -13.69 -4.60 -14.12
N THR A 58 -13.29 -5.84 -14.44
CA THR A 58 -13.79 -6.55 -15.65
C THR A 58 -15.19 -7.12 -15.38
N LEU A 59 -15.46 -7.53 -14.12
CA LEU A 59 -16.75 -7.98 -13.61
C LEU A 59 -16.93 -7.47 -12.19
N GLY A 60 -18.19 -7.32 -11.76
CA GLY A 60 -18.52 -6.82 -10.42
C GLY A 60 -18.58 -5.29 -10.36
N GLU A 61 -18.67 -4.75 -9.15
CA GLU A 61 -18.86 -3.33 -8.91
C GLU A 61 -17.85 -2.83 -7.88
N PHE A 62 -17.28 -1.65 -8.13
CA PHE A 62 -16.42 -0.95 -7.18
C PHE A 62 -16.96 0.46 -6.93
N TYR A 63 -17.15 0.79 -5.66
CA TYR A 63 -17.57 2.12 -5.21
C TYR A 63 -16.51 2.73 -4.29
N ALA A 64 -16.24 4.01 -4.48
CA ALA A 64 -15.42 4.81 -3.57
C ALA A 64 -16.21 6.05 -3.15
N PHE A 65 -16.29 6.31 -1.83
CA PHE A 65 -17.05 7.41 -1.27
C PHE A 65 -18.50 7.45 -1.80
N ASP A 66 -19.15 6.28 -1.82
CA ASP A 66 -20.49 6.03 -2.31
C ASP A 66 -20.71 6.32 -3.82
N ASN A 67 -19.64 6.57 -4.59
CA ASN A 67 -19.71 6.74 -6.05
C ASN A 67 -19.08 5.55 -6.78
N GLU A 68 -19.69 5.14 -7.87
CA GLU A 68 -19.18 4.05 -8.72
C GLU A 68 -17.87 4.45 -9.40
N ILE A 69 -16.90 3.53 -9.40
CA ILE A 69 -15.63 3.64 -10.10
C ILE A 69 -15.62 2.64 -11.25
N SER A 70 -15.92 3.11 -12.43
CA SER A 70 -15.87 2.34 -13.68
C SER A 70 -15.24 3.20 -14.80
N GLU A 71 -14.82 2.57 -15.90
CA GLU A 71 -14.21 3.26 -17.04
C GLU A 71 -15.16 4.35 -17.59
N ASP A 72 -16.45 4.01 -17.73
CA ASP A 72 -17.47 4.90 -18.26
C ASP A 72 -17.76 6.11 -17.34
N VAL A 73 -17.70 5.92 -16.02
CA VAL A 73 -18.02 6.97 -15.03
C VAL A 73 -16.79 7.79 -14.70
N PHE A 74 -15.66 7.15 -14.44
CA PHE A 74 -14.46 7.81 -13.90
C PHE A 74 -13.63 8.52 -14.98
N ASP A 75 -13.58 7.98 -16.19
CA ASP A 75 -12.85 8.57 -17.33
C ASP A 75 -13.73 9.44 -18.25
N ALA A 76 -15.05 9.46 -18.03
CA ALA A 76 -15.94 10.34 -18.77
C ALA A 76 -15.54 11.81 -18.57
N ILE A 77 -15.26 12.52 -19.67
CA ILE A 77 -14.77 13.91 -19.71
C ILE A 77 -15.68 14.90 -18.93
N LYS A 78 -16.92 14.49 -18.62
CA LYS A 78 -17.92 15.33 -17.97
C LYS A 78 -17.88 15.36 -16.46
N ASP A 79 -17.20 14.42 -15.79
CA ASP A 79 -17.17 14.36 -14.31
C ASP A 79 -15.77 14.67 -13.74
N ASN A 80 -15.27 15.84 -14.07
CA ASN A 80 -13.98 16.32 -13.60
C ASN A 80 -13.98 16.58 -12.07
N GLU A 81 -15.17 16.84 -11.47
CA GLU A 81 -15.28 17.16 -10.04
C GLU A 81 -15.08 15.95 -9.15
N PHE A 82 -15.74 14.82 -9.45
CA PHE A 82 -15.57 13.61 -8.65
C PHE A 82 -14.17 13.02 -8.79
N ARG A 83 -13.60 13.02 -9.98
CA ARG A 83 -12.22 12.57 -10.21
C ARG A 83 -11.21 13.40 -9.41
N SER A 84 -11.33 14.72 -9.42
CA SER A 84 -10.52 15.63 -8.60
C SER A 84 -10.71 15.38 -7.11
N TYR A 85 -11.94 15.19 -6.67
CA TYR A 85 -12.30 14.86 -5.29
C TYR A 85 -11.65 13.54 -4.86
N PHE A 86 -11.76 12.49 -5.68
CA PHE A 86 -11.15 11.18 -5.41
C PHE A 86 -9.62 11.27 -5.33
N ARG A 87 -8.96 11.88 -6.34
CA ARG A 87 -7.50 12.04 -6.40
C ARG A 87 -6.93 12.87 -5.25
N LYS A 88 -7.72 13.75 -4.67
CA LYS A 88 -7.35 14.50 -3.47
C LYS A 88 -7.37 13.61 -2.23
N ARG A 89 -8.34 12.69 -2.13
CA ARG A 89 -8.61 11.89 -0.92
C ARG A 89 -7.86 10.56 -0.88
N VAL A 90 -7.45 10.02 -2.02
CA VAL A 90 -6.71 8.75 -2.12
C VAL A 90 -5.30 9.03 -2.59
N GLY A 91 -4.33 8.57 -1.83
CA GLY A 91 -2.91 8.66 -2.18
C GLY A 91 -2.28 7.28 -2.29
N PHE A 92 -1.47 7.06 -3.32
CA PHE A 92 -0.82 5.78 -3.57
C PHE A 92 0.70 5.90 -3.55
N VAL A 93 1.34 5.02 -2.79
CA VAL A 93 2.80 4.85 -2.75
C VAL A 93 3.15 3.52 -3.39
N PHE A 94 3.79 3.57 -4.56
CA PHE A 94 4.22 2.38 -5.30
C PHE A 94 5.37 1.66 -4.61
N GLN A 95 5.49 0.35 -4.86
CA GLN A 95 6.60 -0.46 -4.40
C GLN A 95 7.94 0.11 -4.86
N ASN A 96 8.09 0.35 -6.17
CA ASN A 96 9.29 0.93 -6.75
C ASN A 96 9.20 2.46 -6.79
N SER A 97 10.02 3.13 -5.97
CA SER A 97 10.09 4.58 -5.92
C SER A 97 10.58 5.22 -7.23
N ASP A 98 11.39 4.51 -8.03
CA ASP A 98 11.93 5.06 -9.29
C ASP A 98 10.85 5.26 -10.37
N VAL A 99 9.75 4.52 -10.33
CA VAL A 99 8.64 4.70 -11.27
C VAL A 99 7.69 5.81 -10.83
N GLN A 100 7.76 6.23 -9.57
CA GLN A 100 6.90 7.28 -9.01
C GLN A 100 7.53 8.67 -9.13
N LEU A 101 8.86 8.78 -9.02
CA LEU A 101 9.60 10.05 -9.00
C LEU A 101 9.99 10.46 -10.42
N PHE A 102 9.54 11.63 -10.86
CA PHE A 102 9.75 12.13 -12.24
C PHE A 102 10.18 13.58 -12.32
N SER A 103 10.09 14.36 -11.23
CA SER A 103 10.42 15.79 -11.22
C SER A 103 11.93 16.03 -11.16
N SER A 104 12.36 17.27 -11.49
CA SER A 104 13.77 17.62 -11.48
C SER A 104 14.34 17.76 -10.08
N THR A 105 13.53 18.21 -9.11
CA THR A 105 13.96 18.37 -7.71
C THR A 105 12.95 17.72 -6.74
N VAL A 106 13.41 17.41 -5.53
CA VAL A 106 12.54 16.92 -4.44
C VAL A 106 11.43 17.95 -4.14
N TYR A 107 11.75 19.24 -4.15
CA TYR A 107 10.75 20.28 -3.95
C TYR A 107 9.64 20.23 -5.01
N GLU A 108 9.99 20.14 -6.28
CA GLU A 108 9.03 20.05 -7.39
C GLU A 108 8.21 18.76 -7.32
N GLU A 109 8.82 17.65 -6.92
CA GLU A 109 8.13 16.37 -6.73
C GLU A 109 7.02 16.48 -5.68
N VAL A 110 7.33 17.07 -4.52
CA VAL A 110 6.36 17.24 -3.43
C VAL A 110 5.31 18.33 -3.77
N ALA A 111 5.69 19.34 -4.58
CA ALA A 111 4.78 20.41 -5.00
C ALA A 111 3.79 19.98 -6.08
N PHE A 112 4.09 18.91 -6.83
CA PHE A 112 3.30 18.50 -8.00
C PHE A 112 1.83 18.27 -7.67
N GLY A 113 1.53 17.47 -6.65
CA GLY A 113 0.16 17.16 -6.23
C GLY A 113 -0.63 18.41 -5.80
N PRO A 114 -0.14 19.21 -4.84
CA PRO A 114 -0.78 20.48 -4.43
C PRO A 114 -1.06 21.44 -5.58
N LEU A 115 -0.15 21.54 -6.57
CA LEU A 115 -0.37 22.35 -7.77
C LEU A 115 -1.55 21.86 -8.61
N GLN A 116 -1.77 20.54 -8.70
CA GLN A 116 -2.92 19.94 -9.41
C GLN A 116 -4.24 20.18 -8.65
N LEU A 117 -4.19 20.47 -7.36
CA LEU A 117 -5.36 20.76 -6.52
C LEU A 117 -5.76 22.24 -6.50
N ASN A 118 -5.25 23.04 -7.45
CA ASN A 118 -5.52 24.48 -7.59
C ASN A 118 -5.16 25.31 -6.33
N MET A 119 -4.18 24.86 -5.53
CA MET A 119 -3.64 25.67 -4.43
C MET A 119 -2.83 26.85 -4.99
N THR A 120 -2.84 27.96 -4.29
CA THR A 120 -2.02 29.13 -4.62
C THR A 120 -0.53 28.80 -4.41
N LEU A 121 0.37 29.50 -5.10
CA LEU A 121 1.81 29.27 -4.96
C LEU A 121 2.32 29.41 -3.52
N GLU A 122 1.76 30.33 -2.74
CA GLU A 122 2.13 30.48 -1.32
C GLU A 122 1.64 29.31 -0.45
N GLU A 123 0.43 28.80 -0.71
CA GLU A 123 -0.09 27.61 -0.03
C GLU A 123 0.73 26.37 -0.39
N VAL A 124 1.10 26.20 -1.67
CA VAL A 124 1.97 25.11 -2.13
C VAL A 124 3.31 25.18 -1.41
N LYS A 125 3.95 26.36 -1.39
CA LYS A 125 5.26 26.55 -0.74
C LYS A 125 5.19 26.19 0.74
N THR A 126 4.19 26.67 1.45
CA THR A 126 3.97 26.39 2.87
C THR A 126 3.79 24.89 3.09
N ARG A 127 2.89 24.26 2.34
CA ARG A 127 2.58 22.82 2.42
C ARG A 127 3.81 21.95 2.14
N VAL A 128 4.56 22.26 1.10
CA VAL A 128 5.79 21.52 0.75
C VAL A 128 6.80 21.58 1.89
N MET A 129 7.03 22.77 2.45
CA MET A 129 8.02 22.93 3.53
C MET A 129 7.57 22.21 4.81
N GLU A 130 6.30 22.29 5.18
CA GLU A 130 5.73 21.56 6.31
C GLU A 130 5.92 20.04 6.17
N VAL A 131 5.62 19.50 5.00
CA VAL A 131 5.75 18.06 4.75
C VAL A 131 7.21 17.62 4.72
N LEU A 132 8.11 18.38 4.07
CA LEU A 132 9.54 18.07 4.06
C LEU A 132 10.14 18.10 5.48
N GLU A 133 9.68 19.01 6.34
CA GLU A 133 10.08 19.08 7.74
C GLU A 133 9.53 17.88 8.53
N MET A 134 8.23 17.56 8.39
CA MET A 134 7.58 16.42 9.04
C MET A 134 8.26 15.09 8.71
N ILE A 135 8.66 14.89 7.45
CA ILE A 135 9.36 13.66 6.98
C ILE A 135 10.85 13.70 7.32
N GLY A 136 11.41 14.87 7.67
CA GLY A 136 12.82 15.05 8.04
C GLY A 136 13.76 15.07 6.82
N ILE A 137 13.29 15.53 5.66
CA ILE A 137 14.07 15.59 4.40
C ILE A 137 14.26 17.00 3.83
N THR A 138 14.05 18.05 4.61
CA THR A 138 14.16 19.45 4.18
C THR A 138 15.51 19.75 3.50
N LYS A 139 16.59 19.09 3.96
CA LYS A 139 17.94 19.26 3.38
C LYS A 139 18.07 18.69 1.95
N LEU A 140 17.12 17.87 1.52
CA LEU A 140 17.11 17.24 0.21
C LEU A 140 16.32 18.03 -0.83
N LYS A 141 15.63 19.11 -0.45
CA LYS A 141 14.64 19.83 -1.28
C LYS A 141 15.15 20.23 -2.68
N ASP A 142 16.42 20.62 -2.79
CA ASP A 142 17.02 21.09 -4.03
C ASP A 142 17.79 19.96 -4.77
N ARG A 143 17.76 18.74 -4.24
CA ARG A 143 18.45 17.59 -4.87
C ARG A 143 17.60 16.96 -5.96
N TYR A 144 18.28 16.33 -6.91
CA TYR A 144 17.65 15.52 -7.96
C TYR A 144 17.23 14.16 -7.39
N PRO A 145 15.96 13.72 -7.54
CA PRO A 145 15.49 12.44 -6.99
C PRO A 145 16.33 11.22 -7.36
N HIS A 146 16.84 11.16 -8.61
CA HIS A 146 17.67 10.06 -9.07
C HIS A 146 19.05 9.94 -8.37
N THR A 147 19.48 10.97 -7.63
CA THR A 147 20.74 10.97 -6.87
C THR A 147 20.58 10.50 -5.42
N LEU A 148 19.34 10.21 -5.01
CA LEU A 148 19.01 9.83 -3.64
C LEU A 148 19.19 8.32 -3.42
N SER A 149 19.46 7.93 -2.16
CA SER A 149 19.40 6.53 -1.73
C SER A 149 17.98 5.99 -1.80
N GLY A 150 17.80 4.66 -1.79
CA GLY A 150 16.47 4.03 -1.82
C GLY A 150 15.56 4.50 -0.69
N GLY A 151 16.09 4.59 0.54
CA GLY A 151 15.33 5.11 1.68
C GLY A 151 14.96 6.59 1.56
N GLU A 152 15.86 7.43 1.02
CA GLU A 152 15.55 8.84 0.73
C GLU A 152 14.47 8.97 -0.35
N LYS A 153 14.55 8.17 -1.44
CA LYS A 153 13.53 8.13 -2.49
C LYS A 153 12.16 7.74 -1.92
N LYS A 154 12.09 6.70 -1.08
CA LYS A 154 10.84 6.29 -0.42
C LYS A 154 10.26 7.42 0.43
N LYS A 155 11.09 8.15 1.19
CA LYS A 155 10.67 9.33 1.94
C LYS A 155 10.10 10.43 1.05
N VAL A 156 10.70 10.67 -0.11
CA VAL A 156 10.21 11.66 -1.09
C VAL A 156 8.86 11.21 -1.68
N CYS A 157 8.70 9.94 -2.06
CA CYS A 157 7.42 9.41 -2.53
C CYS A 157 6.30 9.61 -1.50
N ILE A 158 6.59 9.29 -0.23
CA ILE A 158 5.62 9.47 0.85
C ILE A 158 5.32 10.96 1.08
N ALA A 159 6.34 11.83 1.05
CA ALA A 159 6.15 13.28 1.17
C ALA A 159 5.28 13.83 0.04
N ALA A 160 5.50 13.42 -1.21
CA ALA A 160 4.70 13.83 -2.37
C ALA A 160 3.21 13.44 -2.21
N VAL A 161 2.94 12.23 -1.71
CA VAL A 161 1.57 11.77 -1.44
C VAL A 161 0.95 12.55 -0.27
N LEU A 162 1.66 12.70 0.84
CA LEU A 162 1.16 13.39 2.04
C LEU A 162 0.94 14.90 1.83
N ALA A 163 1.61 15.51 0.85
CA ALA A 163 1.39 16.91 0.50
C ALA A 163 -0.06 17.21 0.08
N ASN A 164 -0.76 16.22 -0.48
CA ASN A 164 -2.19 16.34 -0.80
C ASN A 164 -3.11 16.16 0.43
N ASN A 165 -2.56 15.77 1.58
CA ASN A 165 -3.29 15.43 2.80
C ASN A 165 -4.43 14.42 2.57
N PRO A 166 -4.18 13.27 1.96
CA PRO A 166 -5.22 12.31 1.61
C PRO A 166 -5.89 11.73 2.86
N ASP A 167 -7.14 11.27 2.71
CA ASP A 167 -7.88 10.54 3.76
C ASP A 167 -7.49 9.06 3.79
N VAL A 168 -7.10 8.53 2.62
CA VAL A 168 -6.73 7.14 2.40
C VAL A 168 -5.31 7.06 1.85
N LEU A 169 -4.49 6.20 2.46
CA LEU A 169 -3.16 5.85 1.99
C LEU A 169 -3.14 4.40 1.54
N LEU A 170 -2.82 4.19 0.27
CA LEU A 170 -2.55 2.90 -0.32
C LEU A 170 -1.03 2.73 -0.44
N LEU A 171 -0.47 1.65 0.09
CA LEU A 171 0.97 1.40 0.08
C LEU A 171 1.26 -0.02 -0.43
N ASP A 172 2.03 -0.11 -1.51
CA ASP A 172 2.44 -1.40 -2.06
C ASP A 172 3.87 -1.72 -1.61
N GLU A 173 4.04 -2.82 -0.85
CA GLU A 173 5.29 -3.31 -0.27
C GLU A 173 6.18 -2.16 0.27
N PRO A 174 5.66 -1.31 1.18
CA PRO A 174 6.32 -0.04 1.49
C PRO A 174 7.65 -0.18 2.24
N THR A 175 7.88 -1.30 2.94
CA THR A 175 9.11 -1.62 3.69
C THR A 175 10.14 -2.38 2.87
N ALA A 176 9.77 -2.90 1.70
CA ALA A 176 10.64 -3.73 0.88
C ALA A 176 11.90 -2.98 0.43
N GLY A 177 13.08 -3.60 0.64
CA GLY A 177 14.36 -3.07 0.24
C GLY A 177 14.85 -1.85 1.04
N LEU A 178 14.19 -1.49 2.13
CA LEU A 178 14.63 -0.44 3.03
C LEU A 178 15.59 -0.99 4.11
N ASP A 179 16.51 -0.15 4.54
CA ASP A 179 17.33 -0.45 5.72
C ASP A 179 16.48 -0.44 7.02
N PRO A 180 16.90 -1.12 8.10
CA PRO A 180 16.09 -1.26 9.33
C PRO A 180 15.68 0.08 9.95
N ARG A 181 16.53 1.11 9.87
CA ARG A 181 16.22 2.45 10.41
C ARG A 181 15.10 3.13 9.62
N THR A 182 15.14 3.01 8.31
CA THR A 182 14.11 3.58 7.43
C THR A 182 12.79 2.79 7.55
N GLN A 183 12.84 1.47 7.73
CA GLN A 183 11.66 0.66 8.02
C GLN A 183 10.99 1.10 9.33
N LEU A 184 11.74 1.21 10.41
CA LEU A 184 11.21 1.66 11.70
C LEU A 184 10.56 3.05 11.60
N TRP A 185 11.26 4.01 10.96
CA TRP A 185 10.70 5.34 10.70
C TRP A 185 9.37 5.29 9.96
N LEU A 186 9.25 4.42 8.94
CA LEU A 186 8.01 4.30 8.17
C LEU A 186 6.88 3.70 9.01
N ILE A 187 7.17 2.67 9.78
CA ILE A 187 6.19 2.04 10.69
C ILE A 187 5.66 3.07 11.69
N GLU A 188 6.55 3.82 12.35
CA GLU A 188 6.17 4.89 13.26
C GLU A 188 5.29 5.95 12.58
N LEU A 189 5.65 6.39 11.37
CA LEU A 189 4.86 7.34 10.60
C LEU A 189 3.44 6.81 10.31
N LEU A 190 3.31 5.55 9.86
CA LEU A 190 2.01 4.94 9.57
C LEU A 190 1.16 4.80 10.83
N GLN A 191 1.76 4.45 11.97
CA GLN A 191 1.07 4.41 13.26
C GLN A 191 0.53 5.78 13.66
N GLU A 192 1.33 6.85 13.53
CA GLU A 192 0.89 8.22 13.85
C GLU A 192 -0.24 8.68 12.91
N LEU A 193 -0.14 8.39 11.61
CA LEU A 193 -1.20 8.68 10.64
C LEU A 193 -2.50 7.93 10.98
N GLY A 194 -2.39 6.67 11.43
CA GLY A 194 -3.53 5.89 11.90
C GLY A 194 -4.18 6.49 13.16
N LYS A 195 -3.38 6.97 14.12
CA LYS A 195 -3.89 7.64 15.34
C LYS A 195 -4.69 8.91 15.05
N VAL A 196 -4.32 9.65 14.01
CA VAL A 196 -5.07 10.85 13.58
C VAL A 196 -6.23 10.53 12.64
N GLY A 197 -6.60 9.24 12.50
CA GLY A 197 -7.80 8.79 11.80
C GLY A 197 -7.65 8.61 10.30
N LYS A 198 -6.42 8.58 9.75
CA LYS A 198 -6.21 8.22 8.34
C LYS A 198 -6.54 6.76 8.11
N THR A 199 -7.17 6.45 6.98
CA THR A 199 -7.37 5.08 6.52
C THR A 199 -6.09 4.62 5.82
N ILE A 200 -5.57 3.45 6.21
CA ILE A 200 -4.30 2.94 5.69
C ILE A 200 -4.51 1.52 5.17
N ILE A 201 -4.19 1.29 3.91
CA ILE A 201 -4.25 -0.02 3.28
C ILE A 201 -2.86 -0.37 2.75
N THR A 202 -2.24 -1.39 3.32
CA THR A 202 -0.89 -1.81 2.96
C THR A 202 -0.91 -3.19 2.34
N ALA A 203 -0.40 -3.36 1.13
CA ALA A 203 -0.12 -4.68 0.58
C ALA A 203 1.28 -5.10 0.99
N THR A 204 1.42 -6.24 1.64
CA THR A 204 2.72 -6.77 2.06
C THR A 204 2.66 -8.27 2.34
N HIS A 205 3.80 -8.94 2.25
CA HIS A 205 4.00 -10.31 2.72
C HIS A 205 4.80 -10.38 4.03
N ASP A 206 5.25 -9.23 4.55
CA ASP A 206 6.02 -9.13 5.80
C ASP A 206 5.08 -9.14 7.01
N LEU A 207 5.02 -10.28 7.70
CA LEU A 207 4.15 -10.53 8.86
C LEU A 207 4.48 -9.60 10.05
N GLU A 208 5.76 -9.25 10.22
CA GLU A 208 6.22 -8.39 11.31
C GLU A 208 5.71 -6.95 11.12
N THR A 209 5.75 -6.45 9.88
CA THR A 209 5.14 -5.16 9.52
C THR A 209 3.62 -5.18 9.72
N VAL A 210 2.93 -6.25 9.30
CA VAL A 210 1.46 -6.38 9.45
C VAL A 210 1.03 -6.24 10.91
N GLU A 211 1.70 -6.94 11.81
CA GLU A 211 1.40 -6.91 13.25
C GLU A 211 1.51 -5.50 13.85
N GLN A 212 2.47 -4.70 13.35
CA GLN A 212 2.76 -3.38 13.91
C GLN A 212 1.84 -2.27 13.39
N ILE A 213 1.35 -2.37 12.13
CA ILE A 213 0.64 -1.26 11.47
C ILE A 213 -0.85 -1.50 11.25
N SER A 214 -1.34 -2.74 11.41
CA SER A 214 -2.72 -3.08 11.02
C SER A 214 -3.52 -3.72 12.14
N LYS A 215 -4.84 -3.56 12.07
CA LYS A 215 -5.79 -4.22 12.98
C LYS A 215 -6.63 -5.28 12.25
N ARG A 216 -6.73 -5.18 10.92
CA ARG A 216 -7.46 -6.09 10.06
C ARG A 216 -6.54 -6.58 8.95
N ALA A 217 -6.62 -7.85 8.63
CA ALA A 217 -5.88 -8.49 7.57
C ALA A 217 -6.84 -9.14 6.56
N ILE A 218 -6.59 -8.89 5.29
CA ILE A 218 -7.23 -9.55 4.15
C ILE A 218 -6.18 -10.45 3.51
N VAL A 219 -6.38 -11.76 3.56
CA VAL A 219 -5.44 -12.73 3.00
C VAL A 219 -5.92 -13.18 1.62
N MET A 220 -5.09 -13.00 0.62
CA MET A 220 -5.33 -13.43 -0.77
C MET A 220 -4.62 -14.74 -1.05
N GLY A 221 -5.34 -15.68 -1.65
CA GLY A 221 -4.83 -16.96 -2.12
C GLY A 221 -4.19 -16.87 -3.51
N GLU A 222 -3.57 -17.96 -3.94
CA GLU A 222 -2.97 -18.10 -5.28
C GLU A 222 -4.03 -18.16 -6.40
N ASP A 223 -5.27 -18.45 -6.04
CA ASP A 223 -6.45 -18.40 -6.92
C ASP A 223 -7.01 -16.97 -7.10
N HIS A 224 -6.30 -15.97 -6.56
CA HIS A 224 -6.64 -14.55 -6.62
C HIS A 224 -7.96 -14.18 -5.91
N ARG A 225 -8.37 -14.99 -4.91
CA ARG A 225 -9.55 -14.76 -4.06
C ARG A 225 -9.15 -14.33 -2.67
N ILE A 226 -10.08 -13.70 -1.96
CA ILE A 226 -9.94 -13.52 -0.50
C ILE A 226 -10.20 -14.86 0.18
N VAL A 227 -9.20 -15.37 0.90
CA VAL A 227 -9.29 -16.59 1.70
C VAL A 227 -9.82 -16.26 3.10
N VAL A 228 -9.33 -15.18 3.68
CA VAL A 228 -9.74 -14.69 5.01
C VAL A 228 -9.74 -13.16 5.03
N ASP A 229 -10.72 -12.61 5.72
CA ASP A 229 -10.83 -11.20 6.09
C ASP A 229 -11.16 -11.14 7.59
N GLY A 230 -10.24 -10.66 8.41
CA GLY A 230 -10.39 -10.73 9.85
C GLY A 230 -9.37 -9.93 10.66
N ASN A 231 -9.43 -10.12 11.98
CA ASN A 231 -8.47 -9.49 12.90
C ASN A 231 -7.05 -10.01 12.68
N VAL A 232 -6.06 -9.11 12.69
CA VAL A 232 -4.63 -9.44 12.46
C VAL A 232 -4.14 -10.53 13.40
N GLU A 233 -4.39 -10.41 14.70
CA GLU A 233 -3.93 -11.37 15.70
C GLU A 233 -4.47 -12.79 15.41
N THR A 234 -5.75 -12.90 15.04
CA THR A 234 -6.38 -14.17 14.67
C THR A 234 -5.76 -14.76 13.41
N VAL A 235 -5.49 -13.93 12.41
CA VAL A 235 -4.90 -14.35 11.12
C VAL A 235 -3.45 -14.80 11.33
N LEU A 236 -2.63 -14.03 12.04
CA LEU A 236 -1.22 -14.33 12.28
C LEU A 236 -1.01 -15.56 13.17
N ASN A 237 -1.95 -15.87 14.08
CA ASN A 237 -1.91 -17.07 14.89
C ASN A 237 -2.43 -18.33 14.17
N ASN A 238 -2.99 -18.21 12.99
CA ASN A 238 -3.49 -19.34 12.21
C ASN A 238 -2.40 -19.92 11.30
N ARG A 239 -1.59 -20.82 11.85
CA ARG A 239 -0.46 -21.46 11.15
C ARG A 239 -0.90 -22.20 9.88
N GLU A 240 -2.03 -22.92 9.92
CA GLU A 240 -2.56 -23.65 8.75
C GLU A 240 -2.88 -22.70 7.59
N LEU A 241 -3.51 -21.57 7.90
CA LEU A 241 -3.80 -20.52 6.92
C LEU A 241 -2.50 -19.98 6.31
N LEU A 242 -1.53 -19.60 7.13
CA LEU A 242 -0.27 -19.02 6.66
C LEU A 242 0.52 -19.99 5.79
N LEU A 243 0.50 -21.30 6.09
CA LEU A 243 1.10 -22.35 5.26
C LEU A 243 0.34 -22.52 3.94
N SER A 244 -0.98 -22.62 3.98
CA SER A 244 -1.81 -22.83 2.78
C SER A 244 -1.79 -21.67 1.80
N THR A 245 -1.45 -20.45 2.27
CA THR A 245 -1.31 -19.24 1.46
C THR A 245 0.14 -18.88 1.12
N ASN A 246 1.10 -19.77 1.42
CA ASN A 246 2.53 -19.59 1.19
C ASN A 246 3.12 -18.31 1.83
N LEU A 247 2.54 -17.85 2.95
CA LEU A 247 3.08 -16.74 3.75
C LEU A 247 4.19 -17.20 4.70
N ILE A 248 4.17 -18.47 5.08
CA ILE A 248 5.24 -19.17 5.79
C ILE A 248 5.48 -20.53 5.13
N HIS A 249 6.64 -21.11 5.34
CA HIS A 249 6.95 -22.45 4.86
C HIS A 249 7.67 -23.27 5.94
N GLU A 250 7.53 -24.60 5.84
CA GLU A 250 8.24 -25.54 6.71
C GLU A 250 9.48 -26.06 5.98
N HIS A 251 10.63 -25.98 6.65
CA HIS A 251 11.84 -26.65 6.19
C HIS A 251 12.15 -27.81 7.11
N MET A 252 12.20 -29.02 6.54
CA MET A 252 12.79 -30.18 7.22
C MET A 252 14.30 -30.18 7.03
N HIS A 253 15.03 -30.03 8.13
CA HIS A 253 16.48 -30.22 8.13
C HIS A 253 16.83 -31.61 8.64
N VAL A 254 17.63 -32.35 7.86
CA VAL A 254 18.14 -33.66 8.25
C VAL A 254 19.61 -33.50 8.65
N HIS A 255 19.88 -33.51 9.97
CA HIS A 255 21.22 -33.56 10.52
C HIS A 255 21.53 -35.01 11.00
N GLY A 256 22.17 -35.81 10.14
CA GLY A 256 22.47 -37.21 10.46
C GLY A 256 21.20 -38.06 10.62
N LYS A 257 20.93 -38.57 11.85
CA LYS A 257 19.73 -39.37 12.17
C LYS A 257 18.61 -38.58 12.82
N LEU A 258 18.80 -37.30 13.06
CA LEU A 258 17.78 -36.42 13.67
C LEU A 258 17.09 -35.61 12.58
N VAL A 259 15.76 -35.74 12.52
CA VAL A 259 14.87 -34.92 11.69
C VAL A 259 14.13 -33.97 12.63
N HIS A 260 14.21 -32.68 12.39
CA HIS A 260 13.43 -31.69 13.13
C HIS A 260 12.95 -30.57 12.21
N ASP A 261 11.76 -30.05 12.52
CA ASP A 261 11.11 -29.01 11.75
C ASP A 261 11.37 -27.64 12.39
N HIS A 262 11.68 -26.65 11.55
CA HIS A 262 11.75 -25.26 11.94
C HIS A 262 10.83 -24.41 11.08
N LEU A 263 10.15 -23.45 11.71
CA LEU A 263 9.38 -22.41 11.05
C LEU A 263 10.30 -21.32 10.52
N HIS A 264 10.18 -21.01 9.23
CA HIS A 264 10.83 -19.85 8.63
C HIS A 264 9.80 -18.88 8.09
N VAL A 265 9.86 -17.66 8.57
CA VAL A 265 9.25 -16.49 7.93
C VAL A 265 10.22 -16.03 6.85
N HIS A 266 9.77 -15.61 5.69
CA HIS A 266 10.54 -15.33 4.48
C HIS A 266 11.74 -14.35 4.62
N TYR A 267 12.11 -13.92 5.83
CA TYR A 267 13.19 -12.96 6.06
C TYR A 267 13.91 -13.14 7.41
N ARG A 268 14.59 -14.30 7.65
CA ARG A 268 15.67 -14.35 8.65
C ARG A 268 16.83 -15.17 8.11
N GLU A 269 17.97 -14.52 7.91
CA GLU A 269 19.25 -15.19 7.83
C GLU A 269 19.55 -15.85 9.17
N HIS A 270 19.83 -17.14 9.16
CA HIS A 270 20.24 -17.87 10.34
C HIS A 270 21.64 -17.48 10.74
N ILE A 271 21.80 -16.87 11.90
CA ILE A 271 23.07 -16.85 12.63
C ILE A 271 23.13 -18.18 13.41
N HIS A 272 23.91 -19.14 12.94
CA HIS A 272 24.27 -20.32 13.72
C HIS A 272 25.39 -19.93 14.67
N GLU A 273 25.12 -19.83 15.98
CA GLU A 273 26.17 -19.90 16.98
C GLU A 273 26.65 -21.36 17.08
N HIS A 274 27.95 -21.54 16.92
CA HIS A 274 28.67 -22.80 17.14
C HIS A 274 29.03 -22.98 18.61
#